data_1d86f9197504b489776a92ef989b203e
#
_entry.id   1d86f9197504b489776a92ef989b203e
#
_cell.length_a   1.000
_cell.length_b   1.000
_cell.length_c   1.000
_cell.angle_alpha   90.00
_cell.angle_beta   90.00
_cell.angle_gamma   90.00
#
_symmetry.space_group_name_H-M   'P 1'
#
loop_
_entity.id
_entity.type
_entity.pdbx_description
1 polymer ?
#
loop_
_entity_poly.entity_id
_entity_poly.type
_entity_poly.pdbx_seq_one_letter_code
_entity_poly.pdbx_strand_id
1 'polypeptide(L)'
;MLSLDHVTVSFGGLVAVDDVSLELPEGRITGLIGPNGAGKTTAFNVLAGHLRPSAGRVLFAGEDVTAMPSHERSRKGLARTFQIPHEFQRLTAIENLIVAGTSPAGESVLTALLNPGRFRAEEREVAARARELLNFLELTRAADERAGNLSGGQKKLLELGRALMGKPRIVLLDEIGAGINRTLLARIAEKIRRLNAELGLAFCVIEHDLQYVARLCEEVVVMAEGRILTRGSVDEVRRDERVVEVYFGGGRYERQA
;
A
#
# COMPACT_ATOMS: atom_id res chain seq x y z
N MET A 1 11.11 -2.60 -9.83
CA MET A 1 10.09 -1.62 -10.31
C MET A 1 10.08 -0.32 -9.51
N LEU A 2 9.89 -0.34 -8.20
CA LEU A 2 9.99 0.82 -7.30
C LEU A 2 11.13 0.58 -6.32
N SER A 3 12.04 1.55 -6.11
CA SER A 3 13.17 1.36 -5.21
C SER A 3 13.56 2.62 -4.46
N LEU A 4 14.13 2.41 -3.27
CA LEU A 4 14.96 3.37 -2.56
C LEU A 4 16.42 3.05 -2.87
N ASP A 5 17.21 4.06 -3.18
CA ASP A 5 18.62 3.96 -3.48
C ASP A 5 19.41 4.88 -2.54
N HIS A 6 20.06 4.27 -1.53
CA HIS A 6 20.83 4.94 -0.48
C HIS A 6 20.06 6.08 0.22
N VAL A 7 18.79 5.82 0.56
CA VAL A 7 17.90 6.85 1.13
C VAL A 7 18.18 7.08 2.61
N THR A 8 18.35 8.35 2.97
CA THR A 8 18.43 8.82 4.35
C THR A 8 17.35 9.86 4.62
N VAL A 9 16.70 9.77 5.78
CA VAL A 9 15.72 10.73 6.26
C VAL A 9 16.05 11.15 7.68
N SER A 10 16.24 12.46 7.88
CA SER A 10 16.55 13.05 9.18
C SER A 10 15.50 14.09 9.58
N PHE A 11 15.10 14.08 10.84
CA PHE A 11 14.22 15.06 11.46
C PHE A 11 15.00 15.77 12.60
N GLY A 12 15.59 16.91 12.29
CA GLY A 12 16.53 17.56 13.23
C GLY A 12 17.71 16.64 13.55
N GLY A 13 17.87 16.26 14.81
CA GLY A 13 18.95 15.37 15.26
C GLY A 13 18.63 13.87 15.16
N LEU A 14 17.40 13.48 14.79
CA LEU A 14 16.98 12.09 14.68
C LEU A 14 17.08 11.60 13.23
N VAL A 15 17.86 10.55 13.00
CA VAL A 15 17.88 9.84 11.71
C VAL A 15 16.86 8.71 11.76
N ALA A 16 15.75 8.88 11.04
CA ALA A 16 14.64 7.91 11.04
C ALA A 16 14.79 6.82 9.97
N VAL A 17 15.51 7.11 8.89
CA VAL A 17 15.93 6.15 7.84
C VAL A 17 17.37 6.48 7.52
N ASP A 18 18.24 5.48 7.54
CA ASP A 18 19.67 5.65 7.46
C ASP A 18 20.27 4.70 6.40
N ASP A 19 20.64 5.29 5.27
CA ASP A 19 21.28 4.61 4.13
C ASP A 19 20.50 3.36 3.64
N VAL A 20 19.19 3.48 3.47
CA VAL A 20 18.32 2.37 3.07
C VAL A 20 18.26 2.22 1.56
N SER A 21 18.65 1.04 1.08
CA SER A 21 18.42 0.57 -0.28
C SER A 21 17.41 -0.58 -0.29
N LEU A 22 16.24 -0.34 -0.87
CA LEU A 22 15.11 -1.28 -0.90
C LEU A 22 14.61 -1.41 -2.33
N GLU A 23 14.48 -2.64 -2.81
CA GLU A 23 13.88 -2.92 -4.12
C GLU A 23 12.54 -3.62 -3.96
N LEU A 24 11.55 -3.11 -4.69
CA LEU A 24 10.21 -3.69 -4.80
C LEU A 24 10.02 -4.13 -6.26
N PRO A 25 10.18 -5.43 -6.55
CA PRO A 25 10.08 -5.97 -7.91
C PRO A 25 8.67 -5.84 -8.49
N GLU A 26 8.56 -5.85 -9.79
CA GLU A 26 7.29 -5.92 -10.50
C GLU A 26 6.62 -7.29 -10.29
N GLY A 27 5.31 -7.29 -10.12
CA GLY A 27 4.53 -8.52 -10.00
C GLY A 27 4.81 -9.35 -8.73
N ARG A 28 5.45 -8.77 -7.71
CA ARG A 28 5.70 -9.46 -6.45
C ARG A 28 5.01 -8.80 -5.26
N ILE A 29 4.80 -9.61 -4.23
CA ILE A 29 4.28 -9.16 -2.93
C ILE A 29 5.44 -9.19 -1.93
N THR A 30 5.91 -8.01 -1.53
CA THR A 30 7.03 -7.85 -0.58
C THR A 30 6.50 -7.39 0.78
N GLY A 31 6.89 -8.04 1.85
CA GLY A 31 6.61 -7.62 3.22
C GLY A 31 7.71 -6.68 3.75
N LEU A 32 7.33 -5.59 4.40
CA LEU A 32 8.25 -4.72 5.15
C LEU A 32 7.87 -4.77 6.62
N ILE A 33 8.68 -5.45 7.41
CA ILE A 33 8.43 -5.69 8.83
C ILE A 33 9.51 -5.08 9.71
N GLY A 34 9.27 -5.03 11.01
CA GLY A 34 10.21 -4.49 11.99
C GLY A 34 9.47 -3.93 13.21
N PRO A 35 10.14 -3.65 14.32
CA PRO A 35 9.53 -3.09 15.51
C PRO A 35 8.98 -1.68 15.26
N ASN A 36 8.23 -1.17 16.24
CA ASN A 36 7.79 0.23 16.23
C ASN A 36 9.03 1.14 16.28
N GLY A 37 9.00 2.21 15.48
CA GLY A 37 10.14 3.13 15.38
C GLY A 37 11.26 2.66 14.42
N ALA A 38 11.15 1.49 13.78
CA ALA A 38 12.16 0.98 12.84
C ALA A 38 12.31 1.81 11.54
N GLY A 39 11.46 2.81 11.28
CA GLY A 39 11.54 3.65 10.08
C GLY A 39 10.61 3.21 8.93
N LYS A 40 9.82 2.14 9.07
CA LYS A 40 8.95 1.59 8.01
C LYS A 40 8.00 2.61 7.39
N THR A 41 7.21 3.29 8.22
CA THR A 41 6.25 4.32 7.77
C THR A 41 6.97 5.51 7.13
N THR A 42 8.17 5.86 7.63
CA THR A 42 9.01 6.90 7.03
C THR A 42 9.47 6.49 5.64
N ALA A 43 9.96 5.26 5.47
CA ALA A 43 10.33 4.71 4.16
C ALA A 43 9.13 4.68 3.20
N PHE A 44 7.93 4.28 3.66
CA PHE A 44 6.70 4.35 2.86
C PHE A 44 6.32 5.77 2.46
N ASN A 45 6.47 6.74 3.36
CA ASN A 45 6.23 8.15 3.06
C ASN A 45 7.16 8.65 1.95
N VAL A 46 8.43 8.21 1.95
CA VAL A 46 9.39 8.52 0.89
C VAL A 46 9.01 7.84 -0.42
N LEU A 47 8.72 6.53 -0.41
CA LEU A 47 8.27 5.80 -1.60
C LEU A 47 7.03 6.43 -2.23
N ALA A 48 6.05 6.82 -1.40
CA ALA A 48 4.79 7.41 -1.85
C ALA A 48 4.90 8.89 -2.29
N GLY A 49 6.03 9.57 -2.03
CA GLY A 49 6.22 10.98 -2.35
C GLY A 49 5.52 11.94 -1.39
N HIS A 50 5.20 11.48 -0.18
CA HIS A 50 4.69 12.32 0.91
C HIS A 50 5.83 12.95 1.73
N LEU A 51 7.02 12.40 1.64
CA LEU A 51 8.21 12.88 2.31
C LEU A 51 9.39 12.87 1.33
N ARG A 52 10.12 13.97 1.30
CA ARG A 52 11.36 14.07 0.54
C ARG A 52 12.52 13.54 1.38
N PRO A 53 13.38 12.65 0.87
CA PRO A 53 14.55 12.19 1.61
C PRO A 53 15.59 13.32 1.77
N SER A 54 16.41 13.22 2.81
CA SER A 54 17.55 14.13 3.06
C SER A 54 18.72 13.80 2.13
N ALA A 55 18.89 12.51 1.76
CA ALA A 55 19.87 12.02 0.81
C ALA A 55 19.32 10.76 0.12
N GLY A 56 19.97 10.37 -0.99
CA GLY A 56 19.58 9.21 -1.80
C GLY A 56 18.48 9.54 -2.81
N ARG A 57 17.96 8.50 -3.47
CA ARG A 57 16.99 8.63 -4.57
C ARG A 57 15.86 7.63 -4.46
N VAL A 58 14.73 7.97 -5.09
CA VAL A 58 13.60 7.07 -5.32
C VAL A 58 13.47 6.84 -6.81
N LEU A 59 13.52 5.58 -7.23
CA LEU A 59 13.38 5.21 -8.63
C LEU A 59 12.06 4.47 -8.84
N PHE A 60 11.31 4.84 -9.86
CA PHE A 60 10.09 4.13 -10.28
C PHE A 60 10.15 3.81 -11.77
N ALA A 61 10.13 2.53 -12.11
CA ALA A 61 10.31 2.03 -13.47
C ALA A 61 11.60 2.56 -14.16
N GLY A 62 12.67 2.74 -13.37
CA GLY A 62 13.96 3.26 -13.85
C GLY A 62 14.06 4.79 -13.91
N GLU A 63 12.98 5.51 -13.65
CA GLU A 63 12.95 6.97 -13.63
C GLU A 63 13.15 7.49 -12.20
N ASP A 64 13.95 8.54 -12.03
CA ASP A 64 14.12 9.24 -10.76
C ASP A 64 12.86 10.07 -10.44
N VAL A 65 12.15 9.66 -9.41
CA VAL A 65 10.92 10.31 -8.94
C VAL A 65 11.11 10.99 -7.58
N THR A 66 12.35 11.19 -7.14
CA THR A 66 12.69 11.71 -5.81
C THR A 66 12.01 13.05 -5.50
N ALA A 67 12.03 13.97 -6.47
CA ALA A 67 11.39 15.29 -6.32
C ALA A 67 9.90 15.31 -6.68
N MET A 68 9.37 14.20 -7.23
CA MET A 68 8.00 14.10 -7.74
C MET A 68 7.02 13.96 -6.57
N PRO A 69 5.98 14.80 -6.47
CA PRO A 69 4.97 14.73 -5.43
C PRO A 69 4.07 13.49 -5.59
N SER A 70 3.37 13.11 -4.52
CA SER A 70 2.57 11.88 -4.45
C SER A 70 1.50 11.76 -5.55
N HIS A 71 0.83 12.85 -5.91
CA HIS A 71 -0.22 12.84 -6.93
C HIS A 71 0.32 12.55 -8.34
N GLU A 72 1.54 12.98 -8.65
CA GLU A 72 2.21 12.65 -9.92
C GLU A 72 2.68 11.19 -9.93
N ARG A 73 3.23 10.68 -8.80
CA ARG A 73 3.58 9.26 -8.67
C ARG A 73 2.35 8.38 -8.80
N SER A 74 1.20 8.82 -8.27
CA SER A 74 -0.07 8.13 -8.44
C SER A 74 -0.49 8.02 -9.91
N ARG A 75 -0.34 9.09 -10.69
CA ARG A 75 -0.60 9.07 -12.15
C ARG A 75 0.33 8.11 -12.91
N LYS A 76 1.53 7.84 -12.37
CA LYS A 76 2.45 6.83 -12.92
C LYS A 76 2.11 5.39 -12.50
N GLY A 77 1.12 5.21 -11.63
CA GLY A 77 0.67 3.89 -11.19
C GLY A 77 1.17 3.46 -9.81
N LEU A 78 1.57 4.39 -8.95
CA LEU A 78 1.88 4.10 -7.56
C LEU A 78 0.67 4.46 -6.69
N ALA A 79 0.03 3.47 -6.07
CA ALA A 79 -1.05 3.71 -5.11
C ALA A 79 -0.58 3.43 -3.67
N ARG A 80 -1.20 4.09 -2.71
CA ARG A 80 -0.99 3.83 -1.28
C ARG A 80 -2.33 3.81 -0.55
N THR A 81 -2.50 2.87 0.38
CA THR A 81 -3.54 2.93 1.40
C THR A 81 -3.00 3.58 2.67
N PHE A 82 -3.89 4.09 3.50
CA PHE A 82 -3.52 4.73 4.76
C PHE A 82 -3.91 3.83 5.93
N GLN A 83 -3.19 3.92 7.05
CA GLN A 83 -3.47 3.17 8.27
C GLN A 83 -4.89 3.44 8.80
N ILE A 84 -5.35 4.69 8.70
CA ILE A 84 -6.72 5.10 9.00
C ILE A 84 -7.47 5.27 7.69
N PRO A 85 -8.59 4.57 7.45
CA PRO A 85 -9.38 4.74 6.24
C PRO A 85 -9.84 6.20 6.08
N HIS A 86 -9.55 6.77 4.92
CA HIS A 86 -9.95 8.14 4.57
C HIS A 86 -11.10 8.12 3.57
N GLU A 87 -12.12 7.31 3.86
CA GLU A 87 -13.34 7.31 3.06
C GLU A 87 -14.11 8.63 3.19
N PHE A 88 -14.75 9.05 2.12
CA PHE A 88 -15.72 10.14 2.16
C PHE A 88 -17.01 9.63 2.82
N GLN A 89 -17.15 9.82 4.11
CA GLN A 89 -18.20 9.21 4.96
C GLN A 89 -19.62 9.53 4.50
N ARG A 90 -19.83 10.69 3.85
CA ARG A 90 -21.15 11.14 3.35
C ARG A 90 -21.49 10.58 1.99
N LEU A 91 -20.50 10.12 1.23
CA LEU A 91 -20.69 9.48 -0.06
C LEU A 91 -20.99 7.98 0.14
N THR A 92 -21.71 7.39 -0.82
CA THR A 92 -21.92 5.94 -0.88
C THR A 92 -20.61 5.20 -1.20
N ALA A 93 -20.61 3.88 -1.03
CA ALA A 93 -19.44 3.08 -1.38
C ALA A 93 -19.08 3.19 -2.87
N ILE A 94 -20.08 3.16 -3.76
CA ILE A 94 -19.84 3.32 -5.20
C ILE A 94 -19.33 4.72 -5.55
N GLU A 95 -19.88 5.78 -4.94
CA GLU A 95 -19.42 7.15 -5.16
C GLU A 95 -17.98 7.34 -4.69
N ASN A 96 -17.57 6.71 -3.57
CA ASN A 96 -16.19 6.71 -3.10
C ASN A 96 -15.22 6.12 -4.13
N LEU A 97 -15.62 5.07 -4.84
CA LEU A 97 -14.82 4.48 -5.91
C LEU A 97 -14.80 5.40 -7.14
N ILE A 98 -15.94 5.91 -7.56
CA ILE A 98 -16.04 6.80 -8.72
C ILE A 98 -15.13 8.02 -8.55
N VAL A 99 -15.17 8.69 -7.39
CA VAL A 99 -14.30 9.85 -7.10
C VAL A 99 -12.82 9.46 -7.15
N ALA A 100 -12.45 8.26 -6.68
CA ALA A 100 -11.06 7.78 -6.73
C ALA A 100 -10.59 7.41 -8.16
N GLY A 101 -11.53 7.16 -9.07
CA GLY A 101 -11.25 6.80 -10.45
C GLY A 101 -11.33 7.96 -11.44
N THR A 102 -11.48 9.20 -10.97
CA THR A 102 -11.63 10.37 -11.85
C THR A 102 -10.42 10.52 -12.76
N SER A 103 -10.69 10.63 -14.07
CA SER A 103 -9.68 10.83 -15.11
C SER A 103 -9.22 12.28 -15.15
N PRO A 104 -7.94 12.56 -15.55
CA PRO A 104 -7.46 13.92 -15.79
C PRO A 104 -8.30 14.72 -16.78
N ALA A 105 -9.02 14.07 -17.69
CA ALA A 105 -9.94 14.74 -18.62
C ALA A 105 -11.16 15.37 -17.91
N GLY A 106 -11.58 14.80 -16.77
CA GLY A 106 -12.63 15.37 -15.91
C GLY A 106 -12.18 16.59 -15.08
N GLU A 107 -10.87 16.80 -14.94
CA GLU A 107 -10.33 17.98 -14.24
C GLU A 107 -10.37 19.26 -15.08
N SER A 108 -10.59 19.14 -16.40
CA SER A 108 -10.67 20.30 -17.31
C SER A 108 -12.11 20.62 -17.70
N VAL A 109 -12.64 21.69 -17.14
CA VAL A 109 -13.97 22.24 -17.51
C VAL A 109 -14.07 22.49 -19.02
N LEU A 110 -12.96 22.91 -19.64
CA LEU A 110 -12.90 23.17 -21.07
C LEU A 110 -13.07 21.86 -21.88
N THR A 111 -12.48 20.76 -21.44
CA THR A 111 -12.61 19.45 -22.09
C THR A 111 -14.04 18.90 -21.96
N ALA A 112 -14.67 19.07 -20.81
CA ALA A 112 -16.05 18.63 -20.57
C ALA A 112 -17.04 19.41 -21.46
N LEU A 113 -16.81 20.72 -21.66
CA LEU A 113 -17.64 21.58 -22.52
C LEU A 113 -17.42 21.31 -24.03
N LEU A 114 -16.18 21.11 -24.44
CA LEU A 114 -15.83 20.96 -25.86
C LEU A 114 -16.07 19.54 -26.41
N ASN A 115 -16.09 18.53 -25.53
CA ASN A 115 -16.29 17.12 -25.94
C ASN A 115 -17.18 16.32 -24.96
N PRO A 116 -18.47 16.65 -24.86
CA PRO A 116 -19.38 16.01 -23.89
C PRO A 116 -19.59 14.51 -24.16
N GLY A 117 -19.38 14.05 -25.40
CA GLY A 117 -19.48 12.62 -25.74
C GLY A 117 -18.34 11.80 -25.11
N ARG A 118 -17.12 12.29 -25.18
CA ARG A 118 -15.95 11.67 -24.56
C ARG A 118 -16.07 11.67 -23.05
N PHE A 119 -16.46 12.79 -22.45
CA PHE A 119 -16.68 12.90 -21.02
C PHE A 119 -17.66 11.86 -20.49
N ARG A 120 -18.83 11.70 -21.15
CA ARG A 120 -19.84 10.68 -20.79
C ARG A 120 -19.34 9.25 -20.97
N ALA A 121 -18.47 8.98 -21.95
CA ALA A 121 -17.88 7.65 -22.15
C ALA A 121 -16.91 7.32 -21.01
N GLU A 122 -16.05 8.26 -20.62
CA GLU A 122 -15.12 8.11 -19.49
C GLU A 122 -15.87 7.93 -18.16
N GLU A 123 -16.93 8.69 -17.89
CA GLU A 123 -17.78 8.50 -16.71
C GLU A 123 -18.40 7.10 -16.64
N ARG A 124 -18.88 6.58 -17.78
CA ARG A 124 -19.43 5.22 -17.85
C ARG A 124 -18.36 4.15 -17.59
N GLU A 125 -17.15 4.33 -18.11
CA GLU A 125 -16.02 3.41 -17.86
C GLU A 125 -15.66 3.40 -16.37
N VAL A 126 -15.52 4.58 -15.74
CA VAL A 126 -15.24 4.72 -14.32
C VAL A 126 -16.33 4.05 -13.48
N ALA A 127 -17.61 4.29 -13.81
CA ALA A 127 -18.74 3.69 -13.10
C ALA A 127 -18.81 2.16 -13.29
N ALA A 128 -18.50 1.64 -14.48
CA ALA A 128 -18.44 0.21 -14.75
C ALA A 128 -17.32 -0.44 -13.92
N ARG A 129 -16.11 0.15 -13.92
CA ARG A 129 -14.98 -0.32 -13.12
C ARG A 129 -15.28 -0.28 -11.62
N ALA A 130 -15.96 0.76 -11.13
CA ALA A 130 -16.37 0.84 -9.73
C ALA A 130 -17.29 -0.35 -9.35
N ARG A 131 -18.25 -0.72 -10.20
CA ARG A 131 -19.12 -1.88 -9.97
C ARG A 131 -18.35 -3.20 -10.00
N GLU A 132 -17.42 -3.38 -10.94
CA GLU A 132 -16.54 -4.55 -11.01
C GLU A 132 -15.72 -4.70 -9.72
N LEU A 133 -15.12 -3.62 -9.24
CA LEU A 133 -14.35 -3.63 -7.99
C LEU A 133 -15.24 -3.90 -6.77
N LEU A 134 -16.44 -3.32 -6.68
CA LEU A 134 -17.39 -3.65 -5.61
C LEU A 134 -17.75 -5.13 -5.62
N ASN A 135 -17.96 -5.72 -6.79
CA ASN A 135 -18.21 -7.16 -6.92
C ASN A 135 -17.01 -7.99 -6.49
N PHE A 136 -15.82 -7.66 -6.97
CA PHE A 136 -14.57 -8.33 -6.60
C PHE A 136 -14.31 -8.27 -5.09
N LEU A 137 -14.58 -7.11 -4.47
CA LEU A 137 -14.41 -6.86 -3.04
C LEU A 137 -15.58 -7.38 -2.17
N GLU A 138 -16.62 -7.96 -2.81
CA GLU A 138 -17.84 -8.45 -2.14
C GLU A 138 -18.60 -7.34 -1.38
N LEU A 139 -18.53 -6.12 -1.91
CA LEU A 139 -19.23 -4.95 -1.39
C LEU A 139 -20.48 -4.57 -2.20
N THR A 140 -20.92 -5.40 -3.16
CA THR A 140 -22.05 -5.10 -4.05
C THR A 140 -23.32 -4.77 -3.28
N ARG A 141 -23.60 -5.48 -2.16
CA ARG A 141 -24.79 -5.22 -1.33
C ARG A 141 -24.74 -3.91 -0.58
N ALA A 142 -23.56 -3.36 -0.40
CA ALA A 142 -23.30 -2.11 0.29
C ALA A 142 -22.99 -0.95 -0.69
N ALA A 143 -23.20 -1.16 -2.01
CA ALA A 143 -22.84 -0.18 -3.04
C ALA A 143 -23.46 1.19 -2.79
N ASP A 144 -24.75 1.22 -2.42
CA ASP A 144 -25.53 2.43 -2.19
C ASP A 144 -25.56 2.87 -0.72
N GLU A 145 -24.86 2.12 0.17
CA GLU A 145 -24.73 2.47 1.58
C GLU A 145 -23.68 3.59 1.75
N ARG A 146 -23.95 4.55 2.63
CA ARG A 146 -22.97 5.58 2.97
C ARG A 146 -21.72 4.95 3.59
N ALA A 147 -20.55 5.36 3.13
CA ALA A 147 -19.29 4.79 3.62
C ALA A 147 -19.11 4.96 5.14
N GLY A 148 -19.67 6.02 5.74
CA GLY A 148 -19.68 6.18 7.19
C GLY A 148 -20.36 5.04 7.97
N ASN A 149 -21.38 4.39 7.38
CA ASN A 149 -22.16 3.32 7.99
C ASN A 149 -21.54 1.92 7.79
N LEU A 150 -20.51 1.79 6.94
CA LEU A 150 -19.85 0.52 6.69
C LEU A 150 -19.12 0.02 7.95
N SER A 151 -19.08 -1.29 8.13
CA SER A 151 -18.23 -1.91 9.15
C SER A 151 -16.75 -1.59 8.91
N GLY A 152 -15.91 -1.66 9.94
CA GLY A 152 -14.47 -1.40 9.81
C GLY A 152 -13.81 -2.23 8.71
N GLY A 153 -14.21 -3.50 8.58
CA GLY A 153 -13.71 -4.37 7.52
C GLY A 153 -14.18 -3.99 6.12
N GLN A 154 -15.43 -3.56 5.96
CA GLN A 154 -15.94 -3.06 4.69
C GLN A 154 -15.24 -1.75 4.29
N LYS A 155 -14.92 -0.87 5.26
CA LYS A 155 -14.13 0.35 5.03
C LYS A 155 -12.73 0.02 4.51
N LYS A 156 -12.04 -0.98 5.08
CA LYS A 156 -10.73 -1.44 4.60
C LYS A 156 -10.79 -2.01 3.18
N LEU A 157 -11.83 -2.79 2.86
CA LEU A 157 -12.05 -3.26 1.48
C LEU A 157 -12.35 -2.10 0.52
N LEU A 158 -13.15 -1.13 0.95
CA LEU A 158 -13.44 0.06 0.15
C LEU A 158 -12.17 0.88 -0.12
N GLU A 159 -11.30 1.03 0.88
CA GLU A 159 -10.01 1.70 0.74
C GLU A 159 -9.10 1.00 -0.28
N LEU A 160 -9.01 -0.33 -0.21
CA LEU A 160 -8.31 -1.13 -1.24
C LEU A 160 -8.94 -0.88 -2.63
N GLY A 161 -10.27 -0.87 -2.73
CA GLY A 161 -10.97 -0.56 -3.96
C GLY A 161 -10.62 0.81 -4.52
N ARG A 162 -10.58 1.83 -3.67
CA ARG A 162 -10.18 3.19 -4.07
C ARG A 162 -8.75 3.24 -4.63
N ALA A 163 -7.82 2.54 -3.98
CA ALA A 163 -6.44 2.43 -4.48
C ALA A 163 -6.37 1.73 -5.85
N LEU A 164 -7.24 0.75 -6.11
CA LEU A 164 -7.30 -0.01 -7.36
C LEU A 164 -7.99 0.75 -8.51
N MET A 165 -8.81 1.77 -8.21
CA MET A 165 -9.49 2.55 -9.25
C MET A 165 -8.53 3.21 -10.24
N GLY A 166 -7.37 3.67 -9.75
CA GLY A 166 -6.31 4.31 -10.54
C GLY A 166 -5.51 3.36 -11.45
N LYS A 167 -5.88 2.08 -11.57
CA LYS A 167 -5.12 1.05 -12.33
C LYS A 167 -3.63 1.04 -11.96
N PRO A 168 -3.29 0.89 -10.67
CA PRO A 168 -1.91 0.99 -10.23
C PRO A 168 -1.06 -0.16 -10.77
N ARG A 169 0.27 0.05 -10.82
CA ARG A 169 1.29 -0.99 -11.06
C ARG A 169 1.81 -1.56 -9.75
N ILE A 170 1.81 -0.74 -8.69
CA ILE A 170 2.18 -1.13 -7.33
C ILE A 170 1.27 -0.47 -6.31
N VAL A 171 0.91 -1.22 -5.27
CA VAL A 171 0.14 -0.70 -4.12
C VAL A 171 0.96 -0.86 -2.85
N LEU A 172 1.15 0.25 -2.14
CA LEU A 172 1.75 0.29 -0.81
C LEU A 172 0.63 0.15 0.23
N LEU A 173 0.65 -0.94 1.00
CA LEU A 173 -0.37 -1.28 1.98
C LEU A 173 0.19 -1.09 3.40
N ASP A 174 -0.40 -0.17 4.16
CA ASP A 174 0.06 0.21 5.50
C ASP A 174 -0.92 -0.33 6.56
N GLU A 175 -0.50 -1.39 7.28
CA GLU A 175 -1.22 -2.00 8.42
C GLU A 175 -2.71 -2.30 8.13
N ILE A 176 -2.99 -3.07 7.08
CA ILE A 176 -4.37 -3.44 6.70
C ILE A 176 -5.04 -4.26 7.82
N GLY A 177 -4.25 -5.07 8.55
CA GLY A 177 -4.73 -5.94 9.61
C GLY A 177 -5.23 -5.22 10.86
N ALA A 178 -4.92 -3.94 11.03
CA ALA A 178 -5.28 -3.19 12.23
C ALA A 178 -6.81 -3.11 12.41
N GLY A 179 -7.31 -3.64 13.53
CA GLY A 179 -8.73 -3.55 13.91
C GLY A 179 -9.68 -4.49 13.16
N ILE A 180 -9.18 -5.48 12.42
CA ILE A 180 -10.00 -6.47 11.72
C ILE A 180 -9.77 -7.88 12.26
N ASN A 181 -10.80 -8.74 12.15
CA ASN A 181 -10.68 -10.12 12.56
C ASN A 181 -9.87 -10.98 11.58
N ARG A 182 -9.34 -12.11 12.05
CA ARG A 182 -8.48 -13.02 11.26
C ARG A 182 -9.16 -13.55 10.00
N THR A 183 -10.47 -13.79 10.03
CA THR A 183 -11.22 -14.31 8.87
C THR A 183 -11.24 -13.28 7.74
N LEU A 184 -11.53 -12.02 8.05
CA LEU A 184 -11.53 -10.94 7.08
C LEU A 184 -10.12 -10.66 6.56
N LEU A 185 -9.12 -10.69 7.44
CA LEU A 185 -7.72 -10.52 7.07
C LEU A 185 -7.28 -11.59 6.05
N ALA A 186 -7.69 -12.86 6.27
CA ALA A 186 -7.42 -13.95 5.33
C ALA A 186 -8.10 -13.72 3.97
N ARG A 187 -9.35 -13.21 3.95
CA ARG A 187 -10.07 -12.86 2.71
C ARG A 187 -9.39 -11.72 1.96
N ILE A 188 -8.90 -10.70 2.66
CA ILE A 188 -8.13 -9.60 2.05
C ILE A 188 -6.84 -10.15 1.43
N ALA A 189 -6.10 -11.02 2.15
CA ALA A 189 -4.90 -11.65 1.63
C ALA A 189 -5.15 -12.45 0.35
N GLU A 190 -6.27 -13.19 0.29
CA GLU A 190 -6.65 -13.92 -0.91
C GLU A 190 -6.94 -12.99 -2.10
N LYS A 191 -7.65 -11.88 -1.86
CA LYS A 191 -7.92 -10.87 -2.89
C LYS A 191 -6.62 -10.22 -3.39
N ILE A 192 -5.69 -9.90 -2.50
CA ILE A 192 -4.37 -9.36 -2.88
C ILE A 192 -3.60 -10.36 -3.74
N ARG A 193 -3.55 -11.64 -3.35
CA ARG A 193 -2.91 -12.70 -4.14
C ARG A 193 -3.55 -12.87 -5.51
N ARG A 194 -4.88 -12.83 -5.60
CA ARG A 194 -5.57 -12.88 -6.90
C ARG A 194 -5.23 -11.69 -7.78
N LEU A 195 -5.22 -10.47 -7.25
CA LEU A 195 -4.80 -9.27 -8.00
C LEU A 195 -3.35 -9.37 -8.48
N ASN A 196 -2.47 -9.92 -7.64
CA ASN A 196 -1.09 -10.15 -8.03
C ASN A 196 -0.98 -11.19 -9.15
N ALA A 197 -1.61 -12.37 -8.98
CA ALA A 197 -1.51 -13.48 -9.94
C ALA A 197 -2.23 -13.18 -11.28
N GLU A 198 -3.41 -12.56 -11.24
CA GLU A 198 -4.24 -12.32 -12.43
C GLU A 198 -3.83 -11.05 -13.19
N LEU A 199 -3.35 -10.02 -12.50
CA LEU A 199 -3.04 -8.71 -13.08
C LEU A 199 -1.55 -8.33 -13.05
N GLY A 200 -0.70 -9.14 -12.44
CA GLY A 200 0.72 -8.81 -12.24
C GLY A 200 0.95 -7.61 -11.32
N LEU A 201 -0.04 -7.24 -10.50
CA LEU A 201 0.02 -6.09 -9.61
C LEU A 201 1.00 -6.33 -8.47
N ALA A 202 2.00 -5.46 -8.33
CA ALA A 202 2.94 -5.54 -7.22
C ALA A 202 2.35 -4.95 -5.94
N PHE A 203 2.77 -5.50 -4.79
CA PHE A 203 2.40 -4.99 -3.47
C PHE A 203 3.62 -4.87 -2.56
N CYS A 204 3.65 -3.83 -1.74
CA CYS A 204 4.50 -3.77 -0.57
C CYS A 204 3.61 -3.59 0.66
N VAL A 205 3.79 -4.45 1.66
CA VAL A 205 2.88 -4.56 2.80
C VAL A 205 3.65 -4.33 4.09
N ILE A 206 3.28 -3.29 4.85
CA ILE A 206 3.72 -3.15 6.25
C ILE A 206 2.73 -3.90 7.12
N GLU A 207 3.22 -4.87 7.90
CA GLU A 207 2.41 -5.63 8.85
C GLU A 207 3.23 -6.09 10.05
N HIS A 208 2.53 -6.34 11.14
CA HIS A 208 3.12 -6.86 12.38
C HIS A 208 2.84 -8.35 12.59
N ASP A 209 1.81 -8.89 11.96
CA ASP A 209 1.47 -10.31 12.04
C ASP A 209 2.34 -11.12 11.06
N LEU A 210 3.39 -11.75 11.60
CA LEU A 210 4.29 -12.60 10.82
C LEU A 210 3.58 -13.79 10.15
N GLN A 211 2.47 -14.29 10.72
CA GLN A 211 1.71 -15.36 10.09
C GLN A 211 0.96 -14.86 8.86
N TYR A 212 0.45 -13.63 8.92
CA TYR A 212 -0.17 -13.00 7.78
C TYR A 212 0.84 -12.72 6.66
N VAL A 213 1.98 -12.13 7.03
CA VAL A 213 3.09 -11.86 6.10
C VAL A 213 3.58 -13.15 5.44
N ALA A 214 3.75 -14.23 6.21
CA ALA A 214 4.18 -15.54 5.70
C ALA A 214 3.21 -16.13 4.66
N ARG A 215 1.92 -15.86 4.80
CA ARG A 215 0.90 -16.33 3.85
C ARG A 215 0.80 -15.48 2.60
N LEU A 216 1.20 -14.22 2.68
CA LEU A 216 0.96 -13.23 1.64
C LEU A 216 2.20 -12.92 0.81
N CYS A 217 3.36 -12.79 1.47
CA CYS A 217 4.57 -12.24 0.86
C CYS A 217 5.52 -13.34 0.41
N GLU A 218 6.12 -13.15 -0.76
CA GLU A 218 7.18 -14.02 -1.29
C GLU A 218 8.53 -13.71 -0.66
N GLU A 219 8.78 -12.44 -0.39
CA GLU A 219 9.99 -11.92 0.24
C GLU A 219 9.61 -10.97 1.38
N VAL A 220 10.42 -10.99 2.43
CA VAL A 220 10.27 -10.12 3.59
C VAL A 220 11.56 -9.35 3.81
N VAL A 221 11.42 -8.05 3.99
CA VAL A 221 12.49 -7.14 4.37
C VAL A 221 12.26 -6.70 5.82
N VAL A 222 13.28 -6.86 6.66
CA VAL A 222 13.23 -6.47 8.06
C VAL A 222 13.97 -5.15 8.24
N MET A 223 13.29 -4.16 8.82
CA MET A 223 13.92 -2.92 9.24
C MET A 223 14.08 -2.84 10.75
N ALA A 224 15.21 -2.32 11.20
CA ALA A 224 15.50 -1.99 12.60
C ALA A 224 16.34 -0.73 12.64
N GLU A 225 16.06 0.17 13.59
CA GLU A 225 16.85 1.40 13.84
C GLU A 225 17.12 2.23 12.58
N GLY A 226 16.12 2.31 11.69
CA GLY A 226 16.22 3.09 10.45
C GLY A 226 16.97 2.39 9.31
N ARG A 227 17.44 1.15 9.48
CA ARG A 227 18.23 0.39 8.50
C ARG A 227 17.56 -0.92 8.09
N ILE A 228 17.95 -1.47 6.96
CA ILE A 228 17.60 -2.86 6.60
C ILE A 228 18.51 -3.79 7.39
N LEU A 229 17.90 -4.64 8.21
CA LEU A 229 18.59 -5.64 9.01
C LEU A 229 18.88 -6.91 8.22
N THR A 230 17.86 -7.40 7.51
CA THR A 230 17.93 -8.61 6.67
C THR A 230 16.78 -8.63 5.66
N ARG A 231 16.91 -9.50 4.65
CA ARG A 231 15.85 -9.80 3.71
C ARG A 231 15.91 -11.26 3.30
N GLY A 232 14.78 -11.86 2.98
CA GLY A 232 14.67 -13.25 2.54
C GLY A 232 13.26 -13.77 2.62
N SER A 233 13.09 -15.08 2.53
CA SER A 233 11.83 -15.74 2.81
C SER A 233 11.46 -15.60 4.29
N VAL A 234 10.18 -15.79 4.62
CA VAL A 234 9.73 -15.70 6.02
C VAL A 234 10.46 -16.70 6.92
N ASP A 235 10.78 -17.89 6.40
CA ASP A 235 11.47 -18.93 7.17
C ASP A 235 12.95 -18.56 7.43
N GLU A 236 13.62 -17.92 6.48
CA GLU A 236 14.98 -17.40 6.66
C GLU A 236 14.97 -16.25 7.69
N VAL A 237 14.06 -15.31 7.56
CA VAL A 237 13.91 -14.18 8.48
C VAL A 237 13.61 -14.63 9.90
N ARG A 238 12.78 -15.66 10.10
CA ARG A 238 12.48 -16.21 11.43
C ARG A 238 13.66 -16.88 12.11
N ARG A 239 14.63 -17.39 11.35
CA ARG A 239 15.84 -18.05 11.87
C ARG A 239 17.00 -17.07 12.09
N ASP A 240 16.89 -15.85 11.61
CA ASP A 240 17.92 -14.83 11.79
C ASP A 240 17.93 -14.36 13.25
N GLU A 241 19.02 -14.65 13.98
CA GLU A 241 19.16 -14.34 15.40
C GLU A 241 19.01 -12.81 15.66
N ARG A 242 19.45 -11.98 14.72
CA ARG A 242 19.32 -10.52 14.81
C ARG A 242 17.85 -10.09 14.80
N VAL A 243 17.03 -10.77 14.00
CA VAL A 243 15.57 -10.50 13.96
C VAL A 243 14.93 -10.91 15.27
N VAL A 244 15.30 -12.09 15.80
CA VAL A 244 14.80 -12.57 17.10
C VAL A 244 15.17 -11.58 18.21
N GLU A 245 16.39 -11.09 18.23
CA GLU A 245 16.85 -10.11 19.21
C GLU A 245 16.06 -8.79 19.14
N VAL A 246 15.84 -8.27 17.93
CA VAL A 246 15.12 -7.00 17.70
C VAL A 246 13.64 -7.08 18.06
N TYR A 247 12.99 -8.22 17.79
CA TYR A 247 11.56 -8.40 18.07
C TYR A 247 11.25 -8.76 19.52
N PHE A 248 12.12 -9.54 20.15
CA PHE A 248 11.88 -10.09 21.48
C PHE A 248 12.78 -9.46 22.55
N GLY A 249 13.62 -8.48 22.17
CA GLY A 249 14.33 -7.54 23.02
C GLY A 249 14.97 -8.15 24.26
N GLY A 250 16.13 -8.80 24.20
CA GLY A 250 16.96 -9.12 25.37
C GLY A 250 16.32 -9.89 26.54
N GLY A 251 15.06 -10.29 26.45
CA GLY A 251 14.40 -11.17 27.38
C GLY A 251 14.71 -12.62 27.01
N ARG A 252 15.47 -13.31 27.87
CA ARG A 252 15.78 -14.73 27.75
C ARG A 252 14.53 -15.54 27.37
N TYR A 253 14.38 -15.88 26.11
CA TYR A 253 13.50 -16.97 25.74
C TYR A 253 14.16 -18.26 26.23
N GLU A 254 13.75 -18.75 27.40
CA GLU A 254 13.96 -20.14 27.77
C GLU A 254 13.31 -21.00 26.68
N ARG A 255 14.14 -21.71 25.94
CA ARG A 255 13.71 -22.74 25.01
C ARG A 255 12.98 -23.80 25.86
N GLN A 256 11.67 -23.81 25.83
CA GLN A 256 10.92 -24.99 26.23
C GLN A 256 11.19 -26.06 25.16
N ALA A 257 11.94 -27.06 25.56
CA ALA A 257 12.24 -28.29 24.83
C ALA A 257 10.99 -29.15 24.63
#